data_96cb27cdc6fd02dd94e971b9ac319364
#
_entry.id   96cb27cdc6fd02dd94e971b9ac319364
#
_cell.length_a   1.000
_cell.length_b   1.000
_cell.length_c   1.000
_cell.angle_alpha   90.00
_cell.angle_beta   90.00
_cell.angle_gamma   90.00
#
_symmetry.space_group_name_H-M   'P 1'
#
loop_
_entity.id
_entity.type
_entity.pdbx_description
1 polymer ?
#
loop_
_entity_poly.entity_id
_entity_poly.type
_entity_poly.pdbx_seq_one_letter_code
_entity_poly.pdbx_strand_id
1 'polypeptide(L)'
;MITNFKKCIRLIKNNITLNPRSMFFLLRHALTLFLLNLETKDQFAAAYGDFHRGRDLRDHRLSNPTSEGGSILGEVVYFARSVELGKRMVLFAGDRNDVKAVWAPFFPNEQMATCGIHEMDHYWNFEGPPPESLTSTKFGLIISQAMIEHLIDPFKHISDLASLLDRGGELIIHSVLPGFFYHRVPIDCFRFYPDWFETVASRLGLVVVEKQIAVFSITYKLQKP
;
A
#
# COMPACT_ATOMS: atom_id res chain seq x y z
N MET A 1 -3.38 -17.05 -13.28
CA MET A 1 -3.09 -16.53 -14.64
C MET A 1 -4.09 -17.00 -15.69
N ILE A 2 -4.37 -18.29 -15.82
CA ILE A 2 -5.32 -18.86 -16.81
C ILE A 2 -6.75 -18.36 -16.61
N THR A 3 -7.20 -18.11 -15.38
CA THR A 3 -8.55 -17.66 -15.06
C THR A 3 -8.82 -16.23 -15.55
N ASN A 4 -7.83 -15.35 -15.45
CA ASN A 4 -7.95 -13.95 -15.92
C ASN A 4 -7.90 -13.87 -17.44
N PHE A 5 -7.12 -14.71 -18.10
CA PHE A 5 -7.09 -14.81 -19.55
C PHE A 5 -8.44 -15.29 -20.12
N LYS A 6 -9.07 -16.28 -19.50
CA LYS A 6 -10.43 -16.74 -19.86
C LYS A 6 -11.48 -15.64 -19.65
N LYS A 7 -11.34 -14.82 -18.60
CA LYS A 7 -12.23 -13.68 -18.32
C LYS A 7 -12.08 -12.57 -19.36
N CYS A 8 -10.86 -12.25 -19.80
CA CYS A 8 -10.60 -11.33 -20.89
C CYS A 8 -11.15 -11.82 -22.22
N ILE A 9 -10.97 -13.09 -22.58
CA ILE A 9 -11.55 -13.69 -23.80
C ILE A 9 -13.07 -13.65 -23.77
N ARG A 10 -13.69 -13.88 -22.61
CA ARG A 10 -15.17 -13.82 -22.45
C ARG A 10 -15.70 -12.39 -22.58
N LEU A 11 -14.98 -11.39 -22.07
CA LEU A 11 -15.30 -9.96 -22.27
C LEU A 11 -15.17 -9.54 -23.75
N ILE A 12 -14.17 -10.03 -24.45
CA ILE A 12 -13.97 -9.79 -25.88
C ILE A 12 -15.09 -10.44 -26.68
N LYS A 13 -15.51 -11.66 -26.35
CA LYS A 13 -16.60 -12.38 -27.06
C LYS A 13 -17.98 -11.74 -26.87
N ASN A 14 -18.25 -11.10 -25.73
CA ASN A 14 -19.59 -10.66 -25.38
C ASN A 14 -19.90 -9.20 -25.73
N ASN A 15 -18.90 -8.37 -26.07
CA ASN A 15 -19.11 -6.92 -26.19
C ASN A 15 -18.56 -6.25 -27.46
N ILE A 16 -17.95 -6.98 -28.41
CA ILE A 16 -17.27 -6.30 -29.51
C ILE A 16 -17.48 -7.04 -30.84
N THR A 17 -18.29 -6.48 -31.72
CA THR A 17 -18.18 -6.68 -33.18
C THR A 17 -16.90 -5.94 -33.66
N LEU A 18 -15.73 -6.51 -33.37
CA LEU A 18 -14.47 -5.89 -33.78
C LEU A 18 -14.21 -6.16 -35.25
N ASN A 19 -13.95 -5.07 -35.98
CA ASN A 19 -13.30 -5.13 -37.26
C ASN A 19 -12.00 -5.94 -37.16
N PRO A 20 -11.66 -6.85 -38.09
CA PRO A 20 -10.45 -7.67 -38.07
C PRO A 20 -9.14 -6.89 -37.83
N ARG A 21 -9.06 -5.64 -38.30
CA ARG A 21 -7.91 -4.75 -38.07
C ARG A 21 -7.78 -4.33 -36.61
N SER A 22 -8.90 -4.03 -35.95
CA SER A 22 -8.92 -3.67 -34.52
C SER A 22 -8.56 -4.87 -33.64
N MET A 23 -8.99 -6.07 -34.02
CA MET A 23 -8.64 -7.29 -33.33
C MET A 23 -7.14 -7.62 -33.44
N PHE A 24 -6.56 -7.43 -34.62
CA PHE A 24 -5.12 -7.60 -34.84
C PHE A 24 -4.31 -6.60 -34.04
N PHE A 25 -4.74 -5.34 -33.95
CA PHE A 25 -4.09 -4.31 -33.15
C PHE A 25 -4.13 -4.64 -31.65
N LEU A 26 -5.28 -5.08 -31.14
CA LEU A 26 -5.43 -5.49 -29.73
C LEU A 26 -4.58 -6.73 -29.39
N LEU A 27 -4.52 -7.73 -30.27
CA LEU A 27 -3.69 -8.90 -30.10
C LEU A 27 -2.19 -8.55 -30.11
N ARG A 28 -1.76 -7.71 -31.05
CA ARG A 28 -0.39 -7.20 -31.08
C ARG A 28 -0.04 -6.43 -29.83
N HIS A 29 -0.93 -5.55 -29.36
CA HIS A 29 -0.72 -4.77 -28.15
C HIS A 29 -0.64 -5.67 -26.90
N ALA A 30 -1.56 -6.64 -26.77
CA ALA A 30 -1.54 -7.62 -25.70
C ALA A 30 -0.26 -8.47 -25.70
N LEU A 31 0.21 -8.88 -26.87
CA LEU A 31 1.47 -9.63 -27.02
C LEU A 31 2.67 -8.76 -26.64
N THR A 32 2.70 -7.50 -27.09
CA THR A 32 3.77 -6.56 -26.72
C THR A 32 3.82 -6.35 -25.21
N LEU A 33 2.68 -6.11 -24.56
CA LEU A 33 2.59 -5.97 -23.10
C LEU A 33 3.02 -7.25 -22.37
N PHE A 34 2.69 -8.41 -22.93
CA PHE A 34 3.12 -9.70 -22.37
C PHE A 34 4.65 -9.87 -22.45
N LEU A 35 5.25 -9.56 -23.60
CA LEU A 35 6.70 -9.64 -23.80
C LEU A 35 7.46 -8.63 -22.94
N LEU A 36 6.96 -7.38 -22.84
CA LEU A 36 7.51 -6.37 -21.97
C LEU A 36 7.42 -6.79 -20.48
N ASN A 37 6.33 -7.42 -20.09
CA ASN A 37 6.19 -7.98 -18.73
C ASN A 37 7.21 -9.07 -18.41
N LEU A 38 7.56 -9.91 -19.39
CA LEU A 38 8.59 -10.95 -19.19
C LEU A 38 9.98 -10.32 -18.98
N GLU A 39 10.35 -9.36 -19.83
CA GLU A 39 11.64 -8.66 -19.71
C GLU A 39 11.74 -7.85 -18.42
N THR A 40 10.69 -7.08 -18.11
CA THR A 40 10.61 -6.30 -16.85
C THR A 40 10.66 -7.21 -15.63
N LYS A 41 10.06 -8.39 -15.70
CA LYS A 41 10.06 -9.36 -14.61
C LYS A 41 11.47 -9.88 -14.31
N ASP A 42 12.25 -10.16 -15.34
CA ASP A 42 13.62 -10.65 -15.17
C ASP A 42 14.55 -9.55 -14.61
N GLN A 43 14.41 -8.32 -15.10
CA GLN A 43 15.14 -7.17 -14.56
C GLN A 43 14.76 -6.89 -13.10
N PHE A 44 13.47 -6.95 -12.79
CA PHE A 44 12.97 -6.79 -11.43
C PHE A 44 13.48 -7.88 -10.49
N ALA A 45 13.43 -9.15 -10.92
CA ALA A 45 13.94 -10.28 -10.15
C ALA A 45 15.46 -10.17 -9.91
N ALA A 46 16.23 -9.69 -10.90
CA ALA A 46 17.66 -9.46 -10.76
C ALA A 46 17.97 -8.35 -9.73
N ALA A 47 17.15 -7.29 -9.68
CA ALA A 47 17.35 -6.15 -8.77
C ALA A 47 16.89 -6.44 -7.33
N TYR A 48 15.77 -7.14 -7.16
CA TYR A 48 15.08 -7.29 -5.87
C TYR A 48 14.87 -8.74 -5.41
N GLY A 49 15.39 -9.70 -6.17
CA GLY A 49 15.18 -11.12 -5.94
C GLY A 49 13.84 -11.61 -6.49
N ASP A 50 13.60 -12.90 -6.32
CA ASP A 50 12.38 -13.54 -6.82
C ASP A 50 11.18 -13.13 -5.96
N PHE A 51 10.42 -12.14 -6.41
CA PHE A 51 9.24 -11.64 -5.70
C PHE A 51 8.07 -12.64 -5.62
N HIS A 52 8.13 -13.74 -6.37
CA HIS A 52 7.17 -14.84 -6.22
C HIS A 52 7.46 -15.73 -5.00
N ARG A 53 8.62 -15.56 -4.36
CA ARG A 53 9.00 -16.27 -3.12
C ARG A 53 8.72 -15.47 -1.86
N GLY A 54 7.98 -14.35 -1.95
CA GLY A 54 7.51 -13.64 -0.77
C GLY A 54 6.76 -14.59 0.17
N ARG A 55 6.85 -14.34 1.48
CA ARG A 55 6.11 -15.11 2.49
C ARG A 55 4.62 -15.06 2.16
N ASP A 56 3.93 -16.19 2.28
CA ASP A 56 2.47 -16.19 2.23
C ASP A 56 1.95 -15.69 3.59
N LEU A 57 1.49 -14.45 3.61
CA LEU A 57 1.01 -13.78 4.80
C LEU A 57 -0.52 -13.63 4.82
N ARG A 58 -1.23 -14.33 3.93
CA ARG A 58 -2.71 -14.24 3.84
C ARG A 58 -3.40 -14.65 5.13
N ASP A 59 -2.85 -15.60 5.87
CA ASP A 59 -3.40 -16.07 7.14
C ASP A 59 -3.31 -15.03 8.27
N HIS A 60 -2.48 -13.98 8.11
CA HIS A 60 -2.39 -12.87 9.04
C HIS A 60 -3.46 -11.79 8.79
N ARG A 61 -4.20 -11.87 7.70
CA ARG A 61 -5.20 -10.87 7.33
C ARG A 61 -6.27 -10.72 8.41
N LEU A 62 -6.57 -9.48 8.77
CA LEU A 62 -7.67 -9.16 9.67
C LEU A 62 -8.88 -8.66 8.85
N SER A 63 -10.04 -9.20 9.14
CA SER A 63 -11.30 -8.76 8.53
C SER A 63 -11.99 -7.77 9.47
N ASN A 64 -12.42 -6.63 8.92
CA ASN A 64 -13.28 -5.72 9.64
C ASN A 64 -14.74 -6.07 9.33
N PRO A 65 -15.51 -6.61 10.29
CA PRO A 65 -16.88 -7.03 10.05
C PRO A 65 -17.86 -5.86 9.85
N THR A 66 -17.45 -4.65 10.19
CA THR A 66 -18.32 -3.45 10.15
C THR A 66 -18.04 -2.53 8.97
N SER A 67 -16.93 -2.73 8.25
CA SER A 67 -16.55 -1.86 7.14
C SER A 67 -16.91 -2.47 5.79
N GLU A 68 -17.54 -1.70 4.94
CA GLU A 68 -17.89 -2.09 3.57
C GLU A 68 -16.69 -2.38 2.65
N GLY A 69 -15.46 -2.33 3.15
CA GLY A 69 -14.30 -2.53 2.32
C GLY A 69 -12.97 -2.79 3.02
N GLY A 70 -12.91 -2.68 4.32
CA GLY A 70 -11.64 -2.62 5.01
C GLY A 70 -11.16 -3.94 5.59
N SER A 71 -10.44 -4.74 4.84
CA SER A 71 -9.58 -5.76 5.45
C SER A 71 -8.16 -5.22 5.55
N ILE A 72 -7.52 -5.49 6.68
CA ILE A 72 -6.11 -5.20 6.88
C ILE A 72 -5.30 -6.34 6.27
N LEU A 73 -4.39 -5.99 5.38
CA LEU A 73 -3.60 -6.97 4.65
C LEU A 73 -2.66 -7.72 5.56
N GLY A 74 -2.43 -8.99 5.29
CA GLY A 74 -1.61 -9.87 6.11
C GLY A 74 -0.18 -9.37 6.28
N GLU A 75 0.39 -8.74 5.24
CA GLU A 75 1.72 -8.13 5.26
C GLU A 75 1.79 -6.98 6.27
N VAL A 76 0.76 -6.12 6.30
CA VAL A 76 0.69 -4.99 7.23
C VAL A 76 0.56 -5.48 8.67
N VAL A 77 -0.31 -6.48 8.90
CA VAL A 77 -0.48 -7.09 10.23
C VAL A 77 0.80 -7.76 10.71
N TYR A 78 1.46 -8.52 9.84
CA TYR A 78 2.71 -9.20 10.17
C TYR A 78 3.80 -8.19 10.60
N PHE A 79 3.96 -7.10 9.85
CA PHE A 79 4.94 -6.07 10.17
C PHE A 79 4.59 -5.29 11.44
N ALA A 80 3.31 -4.96 11.63
CA ALA A 80 2.86 -4.21 12.80
C ALA A 80 3.03 -5.00 14.11
N ARG A 81 2.78 -6.32 14.09
CA ARG A 81 2.91 -7.18 15.27
C ARG A 81 4.36 -7.33 15.77
N SER A 82 5.35 -7.06 14.92
CA SER A 82 6.76 -7.12 15.30
C SER A 82 7.28 -5.81 15.91
N VAL A 83 6.43 -4.76 16.03
CA VAL A 83 6.81 -3.47 16.59
C VAL A 83 6.67 -3.47 18.11
N GLU A 84 7.75 -3.19 18.80
CA GLU A 84 7.75 -2.98 20.25
C GLU A 84 7.26 -1.55 20.58
N LEU A 85 5.95 -1.41 20.71
CA LEU A 85 5.32 -0.11 20.88
C LEU A 85 5.58 0.51 22.28
N GLY A 86 5.54 -0.29 23.34
CA GLY A 86 5.58 0.20 24.72
C GLY A 86 4.37 1.09 25.02
N LYS A 87 4.63 2.31 25.50
CA LYS A 87 3.57 3.33 25.78
C LYS A 87 3.34 4.32 24.62
N ARG A 88 4.00 4.11 23.49
CA ARG A 88 3.89 5.03 22.33
C ARG A 88 2.57 4.85 21.60
N MET A 89 2.15 5.90 20.91
CA MET A 89 0.92 5.90 20.11
C MET A 89 1.10 5.20 18.76
N VAL A 90 0.00 4.64 18.23
CA VAL A 90 -0.15 4.16 16.86
C VAL A 90 -1.05 5.11 16.08
N LEU A 91 -0.66 5.49 14.87
CA LEU A 91 -1.48 6.26 13.94
C LEU A 91 -1.86 5.42 12.73
N PHE A 92 -3.13 5.35 12.42
CA PHE A 92 -3.67 4.77 11.18
C PHE A 92 -3.99 5.91 10.20
N ALA A 93 -3.17 6.04 9.16
CA ALA A 93 -3.33 7.09 8.16
C ALA A 93 -4.15 6.59 6.96
N GLY A 94 -5.36 7.11 6.85
CA GLY A 94 -6.33 6.73 5.81
C GLY A 94 -7.39 5.71 6.24
N ASP A 95 -7.22 5.08 7.37
CA ASP A 95 -8.20 4.12 7.92
C ASP A 95 -9.22 4.80 8.84
N ARG A 96 -10.49 4.37 8.75
CA ARG A 96 -11.59 4.89 9.56
C ARG A 96 -11.50 4.44 11.02
N ASN A 97 -12.27 5.08 11.91
CA ASN A 97 -12.27 4.79 13.35
C ASN A 97 -12.63 3.34 13.70
N ASP A 98 -13.40 2.66 12.86
CA ASP A 98 -13.77 1.25 13.06
C ASP A 98 -12.55 0.31 12.97
N VAL A 99 -11.44 0.72 12.36
CA VAL A 99 -10.19 -0.03 12.32
C VAL A 99 -9.64 -0.33 13.72
N LYS A 100 -9.89 0.56 14.70
CA LYS A 100 -9.45 0.37 16.09
C LYS A 100 -9.99 -0.92 16.70
N ALA A 101 -11.25 -1.27 16.40
CA ALA A 101 -11.83 -2.53 16.89
C ALA A 101 -11.10 -3.76 16.34
N VAL A 102 -10.61 -3.67 15.11
CA VAL A 102 -9.84 -4.75 14.46
C VAL A 102 -8.47 -4.91 15.10
N TRP A 103 -7.83 -3.80 15.48
CA TRP A 103 -6.49 -3.78 16.08
C TRP A 103 -6.47 -3.92 17.61
N ALA A 104 -7.62 -3.82 18.28
CA ALA A 104 -7.72 -3.92 19.73
C ALA A 104 -7.05 -5.16 20.37
N PRO A 105 -6.96 -6.33 19.70
CA PRO A 105 -6.20 -7.47 20.22
C PRO A 105 -4.68 -7.25 20.28
N PHE A 106 -4.15 -6.25 19.59
CA PHE A 106 -2.71 -5.99 19.45
C PHE A 106 -2.26 -4.68 20.10
N PHE A 107 -3.14 -3.68 20.13
CA PHE A 107 -2.85 -2.35 20.66
C PHE A 107 -3.96 -1.89 21.60
N PRO A 108 -3.63 -1.32 22.77
CA PRO A 108 -4.61 -0.68 23.64
C PRO A 108 -5.36 0.44 22.90
N ASN A 109 -6.67 0.55 23.12
CA ASN A 109 -7.50 1.51 22.39
C ASN A 109 -7.06 2.97 22.61
N GLU A 110 -6.61 3.30 23.83
CA GLU A 110 -6.08 4.60 24.19
C GLU A 110 -4.75 4.98 23.52
N GLN A 111 -4.07 4.01 22.91
CA GLN A 111 -2.85 4.23 22.14
C GLN A 111 -3.11 4.35 20.63
N MET A 112 -4.35 4.20 20.19
CA MET A 112 -4.70 4.22 18.77
C MET A 112 -5.34 5.53 18.36
N ALA A 113 -4.84 6.13 17.27
CA ALA A 113 -5.42 7.29 16.62
C ALA A 113 -5.61 7.04 15.11
N THR A 114 -6.58 7.68 14.51
CA THR A 114 -6.85 7.64 13.07
C THR A 114 -6.80 9.05 12.48
N CYS A 115 -6.36 9.17 11.22
CA CYS A 115 -6.41 10.44 10.49
C CYS A 115 -6.76 10.27 9.01
N GLY A 116 -7.43 11.26 8.46
CA GLY A 116 -7.86 11.31 7.06
C GLY A 116 -9.06 12.23 6.86
N ILE A 117 -9.81 12.03 5.76
CA ILE A 117 -10.89 12.92 5.32
C ILE A 117 -12.30 12.45 5.70
N HIS A 118 -12.42 11.31 6.37
CA HIS A 118 -13.72 10.76 6.80
C HIS A 118 -13.90 10.86 8.31
N GLU A 119 -14.78 10.06 8.90
CA GLU A 119 -15.00 9.96 10.33
C GLU A 119 -13.80 9.34 11.05
N MET A 120 -12.86 10.19 11.45
CA MET A 120 -11.59 9.85 12.09
C MET A 120 -11.34 10.78 13.28
N ASP A 121 -10.36 10.42 14.14
CA ASP A 121 -10.01 11.27 15.29
C ASP A 121 -9.44 12.62 14.87
N HIS A 122 -8.69 12.63 13.76
CA HIS A 122 -8.06 13.83 13.22
C HIS A 122 -8.41 13.99 11.74
N TYR A 123 -9.05 15.10 11.40
CA TYR A 123 -9.25 15.45 10.00
C TYR A 123 -7.92 15.87 9.36
N TRP A 124 -7.54 15.19 8.29
CA TRP A 124 -6.35 15.53 7.51
C TRP A 124 -6.54 15.17 6.02
N ASN A 125 -6.57 16.20 5.18
CA ASN A 125 -6.41 16.03 3.75
C ASN A 125 -4.89 15.89 3.47
N PHE A 126 -4.46 14.72 3.08
CA PHE A 126 -3.05 14.38 2.90
C PHE A 126 -2.32 15.20 1.80
N GLU A 127 -3.05 15.92 0.96
CA GLU A 127 -2.47 16.90 0.04
C GLU A 127 -2.12 18.23 0.74
N GLY A 128 -2.67 18.47 1.93
CA GLY A 128 -2.33 19.60 2.79
C GLY A 128 -1.31 19.23 3.88
N PRO A 129 -0.90 20.18 4.71
CA PRO A 129 -0.02 19.92 5.86
C PRO A 129 -0.74 19.11 6.94
N PRO A 130 -0.01 18.38 7.80
CA PRO A 130 -0.60 17.74 8.97
C PRO A 130 -1.28 18.77 9.88
N PRO A 131 -2.44 18.44 10.45
CA PRO A 131 -3.11 19.34 11.39
C PRO A 131 -2.32 19.48 12.69
N GLU A 132 -2.47 20.61 13.38
CA GLU A 132 -1.79 20.90 14.65
C GLU A 132 -2.07 19.84 15.71
N SER A 133 -3.27 19.26 15.73
CA SER A 133 -3.65 18.17 16.63
C SER A 133 -2.81 16.90 16.47
N LEU A 134 -2.16 16.68 15.31
CA LEU A 134 -1.22 15.58 15.09
C LEU A 134 0.22 15.98 15.35
N THR A 135 0.61 17.22 15.00
CA THR A 135 2.02 17.65 15.09
C THR A 135 2.53 17.77 16.54
N SER A 136 1.63 17.94 17.50
CA SER A 136 1.92 17.94 18.94
C SER A 136 2.18 16.54 19.51
N THR A 137 1.86 15.48 18.77
CA THR A 137 2.03 14.09 19.20
C THR A 137 3.11 13.41 18.37
N LYS A 138 3.89 12.52 19.02
CA LYS A 138 4.83 11.63 18.33
C LYS A 138 4.33 10.19 18.42
N PHE A 139 4.55 9.46 17.32
CA PHE A 139 4.02 8.10 17.17
C PHE A 139 5.16 7.08 17.14
N GLY A 140 4.97 5.97 17.84
CA GLY A 140 5.87 4.83 17.79
C GLY A 140 5.65 3.95 16.55
N LEU A 141 4.43 3.98 16.02
CA LEU A 141 4.07 3.27 14.82
C LEU A 141 3.09 4.12 14.00
N ILE A 142 3.32 4.20 12.71
CA ILE A 142 2.37 4.77 11.75
C ILE A 142 2.11 3.73 10.66
N ILE A 143 0.84 3.51 10.31
CA ILE A 143 0.42 2.59 9.26
C ILE A 143 -0.31 3.38 8.18
N SER A 144 0.16 3.29 6.94
CA SER A 144 -0.46 3.85 5.73
C SER A 144 -0.66 2.72 4.72
N GLN A 145 -1.87 2.16 4.69
CA GLN A 145 -2.23 1.05 3.82
C GLN A 145 -3.05 1.52 2.63
N ALA A 146 -2.63 1.19 1.40
CA ALA A 146 -3.35 1.47 0.16
C ALA A 146 -3.79 2.95 0.05
N MET A 147 -2.86 3.85 0.32
CA MET A 147 -3.11 5.31 0.32
C MET A 147 -2.29 6.04 -0.74
N ILE A 148 -1.01 5.75 -0.84
CA ILE A 148 -0.09 6.56 -1.64
C ILE A 148 -0.36 6.49 -3.15
N GLU A 149 -0.97 5.43 -3.64
CA GLU A 149 -1.43 5.30 -5.03
C GLU A 149 -2.57 6.27 -5.39
N HIS A 150 -3.25 6.81 -4.38
CA HIS A 150 -4.39 7.73 -4.50
C HIS A 150 -4.02 9.20 -4.29
N LEU A 151 -2.76 9.51 -4.06
CA LEU A 151 -2.29 10.87 -3.79
C LEU A 151 -1.58 11.47 -5.01
N ILE A 152 -1.66 12.79 -5.16
CA ILE A 152 -0.91 13.52 -6.20
C ILE A 152 0.55 13.69 -5.79
N ASP A 153 0.80 13.93 -4.48
CA ASP A 153 2.16 14.01 -3.94
C ASP A 153 2.42 12.95 -2.85
N PRO A 154 2.65 11.69 -3.25
CA PRO A 154 2.94 10.61 -2.32
C PRO A 154 4.25 10.81 -1.53
N PHE A 155 5.23 11.53 -2.09
CA PHE A 155 6.47 11.85 -1.37
C PHE A 155 6.21 12.78 -0.18
N LYS A 156 5.41 13.84 -0.40
CA LYS A 156 5.00 14.75 0.67
C LYS A 156 4.29 14.00 1.80
N HIS A 157 3.35 13.13 1.46
CA HIS A 157 2.62 12.32 2.45
C HIS A 157 3.57 11.51 3.33
N ILE A 158 4.53 10.78 2.74
CA ILE A 158 5.50 9.98 3.51
C ILE A 158 6.43 10.89 4.33
N SER A 159 6.84 12.04 3.80
CA SER A 159 7.65 13.02 4.52
C SER A 159 6.91 13.55 5.76
N ASP A 160 5.64 13.88 5.60
CA ASP A 160 4.80 14.34 6.71
C ASP A 160 4.63 13.25 7.78
N LEU A 161 4.31 12.01 7.38
CA LEU A 161 4.24 10.87 8.31
C LEU A 161 5.56 10.63 9.04
N ALA A 162 6.69 10.69 8.34
CA ALA A 162 8.02 10.56 8.94
C ALA A 162 8.31 11.67 9.97
N SER A 163 7.78 12.88 9.75
CA SER A 163 7.90 13.98 10.70
C SER A 163 7.17 13.71 12.02
N LEU A 164 6.05 12.97 11.95
CA LEU A 164 5.23 12.59 13.10
C LEU A 164 5.81 11.41 13.90
N LEU A 165 6.75 10.64 13.33
CA LEU A 165 7.41 9.55 14.04
C LEU A 165 8.26 10.04 15.19
N ASP A 166 8.21 9.32 16.29
CA ASP A 166 9.20 9.42 17.35
C ASP A 166 10.55 8.84 16.92
N ARG A 167 11.60 9.11 17.67
CA ARG A 167 12.89 8.44 17.48
C ARG A 167 12.75 6.95 17.74
N GLY A 168 13.27 6.12 16.84
CA GLY A 168 13.07 4.66 16.87
C GLY A 168 11.64 4.24 16.49
N GLY A 169 10.77 5.20 16.09
CA GLY A 169 9.43 4.88 15.59
C GLY A 169 9.45 4.29 14.19
N GLU A 170 8.43 3.50 13.85
CA GLU A 170 8.34 2.76 12.62
C GLU A 170 7.15 3.21 11.76
N LEU A 171 7.35 3.24 10.44
CA LEU A 171 6.34 3.55 9.43
C LEU A 171 6.14 2.34 8.54
N ILE A 172 4.94 1.80 8.52
CA ILE A 172 4.53 0.74 7.59
C ILE A 172 3.76 1.38 6.44
N ILE A 173 4.28 1.20 5.23
CA ILE A 173 3.64 1.68 4.01
C ILE A 173 3.33 0.48 3.14
N HIS A 174 2.06 0.34 2.76
CA HIS A 174 1.62 -0.62 1.76
C HIS A 174 1.04 0.10 0.56
N SER A 175 1.36 -0.38 -0.64
CA SER A 175 0.80 0.12 -1.90
C SER A 175 0.80 -0.98 -2.97
N VAL A 176 0.44 -0.61 -4.19
CA VAL A 176 0.27 -1.52 -5.32
C VAL A 176 1.40 -1.40 -6.34
N LEU A 177 1.77 -2.56 -6.90
CA LEU A 177 2.77 -2.70 -7.96
C LEU A 177 2.14 -2.52 -9.34
N PRO A 178 2.95 -2.22 -10.38
CA PRO A 178 2.54 -2.35 -11.78
C PRO A 178 1.94 -3.73 -12.06
N GLY A 179 0.79 -3.72 -12.76
CA GLY A 179 -0.01 -4.93 -13.01
C GLY A 179 -1.23 -5.08 -12.10
N PHE A 180 -1.31 -4.31 -11.01
CA PHE A 180 -2.55 -4.20 -10.25
C PHE A 180 -3.61 -3.45 -11.09
N PHE A 181 -4.88 -3.89 -11.00
CA PHE A 181 -5.96 -3.29 -11.77
C PHE A 181 -6.25 -1.84 -11.37
N TYR A 182 -6.83 -1.07 -12.31
CA TYR A 182 -7.31 0.28 -12.03
C TYR A 182 -8.45 0.26 -10.99
N HIS A 183 -8.31 1.07 -9.93
CA HIS A 183 -9.30 1.15 -8.84
C HIS A 183 -9.37 2.59 -8.30
N ARG A 184 -10.39 3.31 -8.69
CA ARG A 184 -10.55 4.72 -8.36
C ARG A 184 -11.26 4.94 -7.02
N VAL A 185 -10.52 5.39 -5.98
CA VAL A 185 -11.11 5.78 -4.67
C VAL A 185 -10.24 6.87 -4.00
N PRO A 186 -10.46 8.16 -4.20
CA PRO A 186 -11.27 8.83 -5.23
C PRO A 186 -10.58 8.93 -6.60
N ILE A 187 -9.27 8.83 -6.63
CA ILE A 187 -8.40 8.84 -7.82
C ILE A 187 -7.47 7.62 -7.77
N ASP A 188 -6.85 7.26 -8.89
CA ASP A 188 -5.87 6.18 -8.96
C ASP A 188 -4.70 6.67 -9.82
N CYS A 189 -3.62 7.11 -9.19
CA CYS A 189 -2.55 7.87 -9.83
C CYS A 189 -1.32 7.04 -10.12
N PHE A 190 -0.91 6.16 -9.18
CA PHE A 190 0.41 5.56 -9.22
C PHE A 190 0.42 4.05 -9.05
N ARG A 191 1.52 3.46 -9.56
CA ARG A 191 1.98 2.10 -9.27
C ARG A 191 3.45 2.20 -8.95
N PHE A 192 3.88 1.65 -7.80
CA PHE A 192 5.20 1.90 -7.25
C PHE A 192 6.12 0.70 -7.46
N TYR A 193 7.37 0.99 -7.81
CA TYR A 193 8.47 0.04 -7.78
C TYR A 193 9.27 0.16 -6.47
N PRO A 194 10.01 -0.86 -6.05
CA PRO A 194 10.87 -0.81 -4.87
C PRO A 194 11.85 0.36 -4.84
N ASP A 195 12.39 0.76 -6.00
CA ASP A 195 13.30 1.91 -6.13
C ASP A 195 12.72 3.20 -5.55
N TRP A 196 11.40 3.39 -5.69
CA TRP A 196 10.74 4.56 -5.13
C TRP A 196 10.83 4.57 -3.61
N PHE A 197 10.52 3.45 -2.94
CA PHE A 197 10.57 3.35 -1.47
C PHE A 197 11.98 3.46 -0.94
N GLU A 198 12.96 2.80 -1.58
CA GLU A 198 14.38 2.87 -1.20
C GLU A 198 14.90 4.30 -1.30
N THR A 199 14.54 5.01 -2.39
CA THR A 199 14.94 6.40 -2.60
C THR A 199 14.28 7.34 -1.59
N VAL A 200 12.99 7.17 -1.32
CA VAL A 200 12.25 7.96 -0.32
C VAL A 200 12.84 7.75 1.07
N ALA A 201 13.07 6.50 1.47
CA ALA A 201 13.69 6.19 2.76
C ALA A 201 15.05 6.90 2.90
N SER A 202 15.91 6.78 1.90
CA SER A 202 17.22 7.43 1.88
C SER A 202 17.11 8.96 1.99
N ARG A 203 16.23 9.61 1.22
CA ARG A 203 16.05 11.06 1.24
C ARG A 203 15.53 11.59 2.57
N LEU A 204 14.72 10.80 3.27
CA LEU A 204 14.13 11.17 4.57
C LEU A 204 14.99 10.72 5.76
N GLY A 205 16.14 10.08 5.51
CA GLY A 205 17.01 9.56 6.56
C GLY A 205 16.38 8.41 7.34
N LEU A 206 15.44 7.66 6.71
CA LEU A 206 14.81 6.49 7.28
C LEU A 206 15.59 5.23 6.91
N VAL A 207 15.55 4.23 7.80
CA VAL A 207 16.18 2.92 7.58
C VAL A 207 15.10 1.93 7.12
N VAL A 208 15.36 1.21 6.05
CA VAL A 208 14.50 0.09 5.63
C VAL A 208 14.78 -1.09 6.57
N VAL A 209 13.81 -1.41 7.43
CA VAL A 209 13.89 -2.52 8.39
C VAL A 209 13.47 -3.84 7.75
N GLU A 210 12.36 -3.81 7.05
CA GLU A 210 11.80 -4.99 6.40
C GLU A 210 11.00 -4.59 5.16
N LYS A 211 10.92 -5.49 4.19
CA LYS A 211 10.10 -5.32 3.00
C LYS A 211 9.49 -6.63 2.55
N GLN A 212 8.29 -6.56 1.98
CA GLN A 212 7.58 -7.66 1.35
C GLN A 212 7.13 -7.21 -0.03
N ILE A 213 7.50 -7.97 -1.05
CA ILE A 213 7.08 -7.74 -2.43
C ILE A 213 6.27 -8.96 -2.85
N ALA A 214 4.99 -8.74 -3.13
CA ALA A 214 4.08 -9.76 -3.61
C ALA A 214 3.75 -9.54 -5.09
N VAL A 215 2.85 -10.35 -5.67
CA VAL A 215 2.56 -10.29 -7.11
C VAL A 215 2.01 -8.93 -7.56
N PHE A 216 1.21 -8.27 -6.71
CA PHE A 216 0.54 -7.00 -7.02
C PHE A 216 0.66 -5.95 -5.92
N SER A 217 1.35 -6.25 -4.84
CA SER A 217 1.47 -5.36 -3.69
C SER A 217 2.91 -5.30 -3.17
N ILE A 218 3.20 -4.22 -2.50
CA ILE A 218 4.50 -3.93 -1.91
C ILE A 218 4.28 -3.30 -0.54
N THR A 219 5.00 -3.80 0.45
CA THR A 219 4.94 -3.30 1.83
C THR A 219 6.35 -3.05 2.32
N TYR A 220 6.58 -1.88 2.86
CA TYR A 220 7.83 -1.48 3.51
C TYR A 220 7.59 -1.14 4.96
N LYS A 221 8.51 -1.57 5.82
CA LYS A 221 8.65 -1.10 7.18
C LYS A 221 9.92 -0.27 7.27
N LEU A 222 9.75 1.02 7.55
CA LEU A 222 10.80 2.01 7.67
C LEU A 222 10.94 2.45 9.11
N GLN A 223 12.14 2.74 9.59
CA GLN A 223 12.40 3.22 10.94
C GLN A 223 13.10 4.56 10.93
N LYS A 224 12.68 5.45 11.82
CA LYS A 224 13.35 6.71 12.10
C LYS A 224 14.46 6.46 13.14
N PRO A 225 15.74 6.66 12.82
CA PRO A 225 16.85 6.41 13.73
C PRO A 225 16.88 7.33 14.96
#